data_46a17afb2e4c3a03d91351da52ae692a
#
_entry.id   46a17afb2e4c3a03d91351da52ae692a
#
_cell.length_a   1.000
_cell.length_b   1.000
_cell.length_c   1.000
_cell.angle_alpha   90.00
_cell.angle_beta   90.00
_cell.angle_gamma   90.00
#
_symmetry.space_group_name_H-M   'P 1'
#
loop_
_entity.id
_entity.type
_entity.pdbx_description
1 polymer ?
#
loop_
_entity_poly.entity_id
_entity_poly.type
_entity_poly.pdbx_seq_one_letter_code
_entity_poly.pdbx_strand_id
1 'polypeptide(L)'
;MFRNVAPKTAIAFTQFILGLSCCWPLSSKATKFQILCFKILRSALFLNALLLFCPLLYAIYVHRYDTVMLCKAISLALAVLQVLLHSFYCFNQYDRYQRLIEEMKSCCKEANSYERQVFQRYVDKYAIYYAASAAWFYWCGAIVPIGTFFLPDPFPTNAEYPFPVDSEPVRSIIFLQQSLVGMQCSSLLCTNILCALLLLFAAARFEILMVEIRTAKSVKSLIKCVKKYYTLRRYATILR
;
A
#
# COMPACT_ATOMS: atom_id res chain seq x y z
N MET A 1 -5.61 -1.17 24.55
CA MET A 1 -5.53 0.25 24.09
C MET A 1 -6.16 0.50 22.72
N PHE A 2 -6.45 -0.50 21.90
CA PHE A 2 -7.04 -0.38 20.55
C PHE A 2 -8.50 -0.88 20.45
N ARG A 3 -9.24 -0.96 21.56
CA ARG A 3 -10.69 -1.21 21.57
C ARG A 3 -11.41 0.10 21.26
N ASN A 4 -12.33 0.08 20.28
CA ASN A 4 -13.13 1.22 19.78
C ASN A 4 -12.41 2.13 18.74
N VAL A 5 -11.62 1.56 17.82
CA VAL A 5 -11.10 2.32 16.68
C VAL A 5 -12.23 2.56 15.67
N ALA A 6 -12.67 3.79 15.51
CA ALA A 6 -13.73 4.11 14.56
C ALA A 6 -13.32 3.72 13.12
N PRO A 7 -14.24 3.22 12.26
CA PRO A 7 -13.94 2.88 10.87
C PRO A 7 -13.27 4.02 10.09
N LYS A 8 -13.65 5.27 10.38
CA LYS A 8 -12.99 6.46 9.79
C LYS A 8 -11.52 6.57 10.17
N THR A 9 -11.16 6.23 11.41
CA THR A 9 -9.77 6.24 11.88
C THR A 9 -8.94 5.16 11.19
N ALA A 10 -9.49 3.96 11.00
CA ALA A 10 -8.83 2.89 10.26
C ALA A 10 -8.56 3.29 8.80
N ILE A 11 -9.51 3.94 8.12
CA ILE A 11 -9.35 4.47 6.77
C ILE A 11 -8.27 5.56 6.74
N ALA A 12 -8.29 6.51 7.68
CA ALA A 12 -7.29 7.59 7.77
C ALA A 12 -5.88 7.05 8.04
N PHE A 13 -5.76 6.06 8.93
CA PHE A 13 -4.50 5.37 9.19
C PHE A 13 -3.96 4.69 7.92
N THR A 14 -4.80 3.94 7.20
CA THR A 14 -4.41 3.29 5.95
C THR A 14 -4.00 4.32 4.89
N GLN A 15 -4.69 5.46 4.82
CA GLN A 15 -4.32 6.56 3.95
C GLN A 15 -2.94 7.14 4.30
N PHE A 16 -2.64 7.30 5.58
CA PHE A 16 -1.35 7.81 6.05
C PHE A 16 -0.19 6.87 5.70
N ILE A 17 -0.32 5.57 6.01
CA ILE A 17 0.75 4.59 5.74
C ILE A 17 1.02 4.38 4.25
N LEU A 18 0.05 4.62 3.37
CA LEU A 18 0.20 4.52 1.92
C LEU A 18 0.64 5.85 1.27
N GLY A 19 0.71 6.94 2.06
CA GLY A 19 1.07 8.26 1.56
C GLY A 19 2.46 8.31 0.94
N LEU A 20 3.44 7.62 1.56
CA LEU A 20 4.84 7.59 1.10
C LEU A 20 5.04 6.93 -0.27
N SER A 21 4.23 5.93 -0.62
CA SER A 21 4.31 5.28 -1.94
C SER A 21 3.42 5.92 -2.99
N CYS A 22 2.61 6.93 -2.62
CA CYS A 22 1.57 7.51 -3.48
C CYS A 22 0.60 6.45 -4.05
N CYS A 23 0.39 5.33 -3.33
CA CYS A 23 -0.55 4.29 -3.72
C CYS A 23 -1.99 4.61 -3.31
N TRP A 24 -2.19 5.58 -2.41
CA TRP A 24 -3.54 6.05 -2.07
C TRP A 24 -4.03 7.05 -3.12
N PRO A 25 -5.14 6.76 -3.82
CA PRO A 25 -5.66 7.66 -4.84
C PRO A 25 -6.19 8.96 -4.23
N LEU A 26 -6.06 10.04 -4.99
CA LEU A 26 -6.67 11.33 -4.64
C LEU A 26 -8.20 11.23 -4.69
N SER A 27 -8.88 12.14 -3.99
CA SER A 27 -10.34 12.25 -4.10
C SER A 27 -10.74 12.68 -5.53
N SER A 28 -11.92 12.25 -6.00
CA SER A 28 -12.53 12.72 -7.25
C SER A 28 -12.73 14.24 -7.31
N LYS A 29 -12.72 14.91 -6.13
CA LYS A 29 -12.82 16.38 -5.99
C LYS A 29 -11.46 17.09 -6.06
N ALA A 30 -10.35 16.38 -6.32
CA ALA A 30 -9.02 16.98 -6.38
C ALA A 30 -8.92 18.00 -7.52
N THR A 31 -8.19 19.09 -7.28
CA THR A 31 -7.93 20.12 -8.29
C THR A 31 -6.97 19.61 -9.37
N LYS A 32 -7.01 20.18 -10.57
CA LYS A 32 -6.10 19.83 -11.66
C LYS A 32 -4.62 19.93 -11.24
N PHE A 33 -4.29 20.93 -10.42
CA PHE A 33 -2.95 21.11 -9.88
C PHE A 33 -2.53 19.96 -8.95
N GLN A 34 -3.41 19.55 -8.03
CA GLN A 34 -3.16 18.40 -7.14
C GLN A 34 -2.95 17.10 -7.93
N ILE A 35 -3.74 16.88 -8.98
CA ILE A 35 -3.59 15.72 -9.87
C ILE A 35 -2.25 15.76 -10.59
N LEU A 36 -1.83 16.92 -11.09
CA LEU A 36 -0.53 17.09 -11.76
C LEU A 36 0.63 16.82 -10.79
N CYS A 37 0.64 17.46 -9.62
CA CYS A 37 1.66 17.23 -8.59
C CYS A 37 1.76 15.76 -8.19
N PHE A 38 0.62 15.10 -8.04
CA PHE A 38 0.57 13.68 -7.69
C PHE A 38 1.15 12.79 -8.79
N LYS A 39 0.87 13.09 -10.07
CA LYS A 39 1.45 12.36 -11.20
C LYS A 39 2.96 12.56 -11.27
N ILE A 40 3.44 13.80 -11.10
CA ILE A 40 4.89 14.12 -11.08
C ILE A 40 5.58 13.34 -9.94
N LEU A 41 5.03 13.40 -8.73
CA LEU A 41 5.60 12.72 -7.58
C LEU A 41 5.66 11.20 -7.79
N ARG A 42 4.61 10.58 -8.30
CA ARG A 42 4.60 9.15 -8.64
C ARG A 42 5.64 8.79 -9.69
N SER A 43 5.76 9.60 -10.74
CA SER A 43 6.77 9.38 -11.78
C SER A 43 8.19 9.53 -11.21
N ALA A 44 8.43 10.50 -10.35
CA ALA A 44 9.71 10.69 -9.67
C ALA A 44 10.06 9.49 -8.77
N LEU A 45 9.09 8.98 -8.00
CA LEU A 45 9.27 7.80 -7.16
C LEU A 45 9.54 6.53 -7.99
N PHE A 46 8.85 6.35 -9.11
CA PHE A 46 9.11 5.25 -10.04
C PHE A 46 10.51 5.32 -10.64
N LEU A 47 10.91 6.51 -11.10
CA LEU A 47 12.26 6.75 -11.63
C LEU A 47 13.34 6.51 -10.58
N ASN A 48 13.10 6.94 -9.33
CA ASN A 48 14.01 6.70 -8.22
C ASN A 48 14.27 5.20 -7.98
N ALA A 49 13.20 4.38 -8.00
CA ALA A 49 13.33 2.94 -7.88
C ALA A 49 14.05 2.32 -9.10
N LEU A 50 13.78 2.81 -10.31
CA LEU A 50 14.44 2.34 -11.53
C LEU A 50 15.96 2.65 -11.50
N LEU A 51 16.34 3.83 -11.01
CA LEU A 51 17.74 4.24 -10.85
C LEU A 51 18.50 3.37 -9.83
N LEU A 52 17.84 2.76 -8.86
CA LEU A 52 18.46 1.76 -7.98
C LEU A 52 18.49 0.37 -8.63
N PHE A 53 17.47 0.03 -9.41
CA PHE A 53 17.39 -1.28 -10.04
C PHE A 53 18.57 -1.58 -10.98
N CYS A 54 19.01 -0.59 -11.76
CA CYS A 54 20.14 -0.74 -12.69
C CYS A 54 21.47 -1.10 -11.99
N PRO A 55 21.91 -0.38 -10.93
CA PRO A 55 23.10 -0.75 -10.16
C PRO A 55 23.01 -2.12 -9.47
N LEU A 56 21.82 -2.54 -9.06
CA LEU A 56 21.61 -3.87 -8.50
C LEU A 56 21.77 -4.97 -9.57
N LEU A 57 21.29 -4.74 -10.78
CA LEU A 57 21.56 -5.66 -11.91
C LEU A 57 23.06 -5.72 -12.25
N TYR A 58 23.75 -4.59 -12.18
CA TYR A 58 25.20 -4.54 -12.37
C TYR A 58 25.94 -5.29 -11.26
N ALA A 59 25.51 -5.16 -10.00
CA ALA A 59 26.05 -5.93 -8.88
C ALA A 59 25.89 -7.45 -9.07
N ILE A 60 24.76 -7.92 -9.61
CA ILE A 60 24.55 -9.34 -9.96
C ILE A 60 25.59 -9.81 -10.99
N TYR A 61 25.91 -8.97 -11.98
CA TYR A 61 26.92 -9.31 -12.99
C TYR A 61 28.34 -9.35 -12.41
N VAL A 62 28.69 -8.36 -11.57
CA VAL A 62 30.01 -8.25 -10.93
C VAL A 62 30.27 -9.41 -9.99
N HIS A 63 29.29 -9.71 -9.12
CA HIS A 63 29.43 -10.75 -8.08
C HIS A 63 28.99 -12.14 -8.51
N ARG A 64 28.91 -12.43 -9.81
CA ARG A 64 28.41 -13.73 -10.34
C ARG A 64 29.14 -14.97 -9.82
N TYR A 65 30.36 -14.83 -9.34
CA TYR A 65 31.17 -15.92 -8.79
C TYR A 65 31.20 -15.97 -7.26
N ASP A 66 30.69 -14.93 -6.57
CA ASP A 66 30.52 -14.90 -5.12
C ASP A 66 29.06 -15.21 -4.77
N THR A 67 28.79 -16.44 -4.35
CA THR A 67 27.44 -16.92 -4.08
C THR A 67 26.72 -16.05 -3.02
N VAL A 68 27.43 -15.58 -1.99
CA VAL A 68 26.81 -14.81 -0.89
C VAL A 68 26.40 -13.43 -1.38
N MET A 69 27.31 -12.70 -2.04
CA MET A 69 27.02 -11.38 -2.59
C MET A 69 26.00 -11.44 -3.72
N LEU A 70 26.09 -12.48 -4.56
CA LEU A 70 25.10 -12.73 -5.62
C LEU A 70 23.69 -12.92 -5.05
N CYS A 71 23.52 -13.76 -4.03
CA CYS A 71 22.21 -13.97 -3.39
C CYS A 71 21.65 -12.68 -2.78
N LYS A 72 22.49 -11.87 -2.12
CA LYS A 72 22.09 -10.56 -1.59
C LYS A 72 21.62 -9.63 -2.71
N ALA A 73 22.41 -9.49 -3.78
CA ALA A 73 22.08 -8.62 -4.91
C ALA A 73 20.78 -9.05 -5.63
N ILE A 74 20.58 -10.34 -5.86
CA ILE A 74 19.35 -10.89 -6.44
C ILE A 74 18.14 -10.59 -5.54
N SER A 75 18.24 -10.83 -4.23
CA SER A 75 17.14 -10.58 -3.29
C SER A 75 16.73 -9.12 -3.27
N LEU A 76 17.70 -8.20 -3.27
CA LEU A 76 17.44 -6.77 -3.33
C LEU A 76 16.86 -6.34 -4.69
N ALA A 77 17.39 -6.87 -5.79
CA ALA A 77 16.88 -6.60 -7.13
C ALA A 77 15.42 -7.06 -7.28
N LEU A 78 15.06 -8.23 -6.75
CA LEU A 78 13.68 -8.72 -6.74
C LEU A 78 12.76 -7.83 -5.89
N ALA A 79 13.22 -7.34 -4.74
CA ALA A 79 12.44 -6.40 -3.91
C ALA A 79 12.18 -5.08 -4.66
N VAL A 80 13.19 -4.52 -5.32
CA VAL A 80 13.03 -3.28 -6.12
C VAL A 80 12.18 -3.53 -7.36
N LEU A 81 12.33 -4.67 -8.03
CA LEU A 81 11.46 -5.07 -9.15
C LEU A 81 9.99 -5.14 -8.71
N GLN A 82 9.72 -5.69 -7.54
CA GLN A 82 8.37 -5.71 -6.96
C GLN A 82 7.82 -4.29 -6.79
N VAL A 83 8.64 -3.33 -6.33
CA VAL A 83 8.23 -1.91 -6.24
C VAL A 83 7.84 -1.36 -7.61
N LEU A 84 8.65 -1.61 -8.64
CA LEU A 84 8.38 -1.14 -10.00
C LEU A 84 7.09 -1.73 -10.57
N LEU A 85 6.93 -3.05 -10.50
CA LEU A 85 5.73 -3.75 -10.98
C LEU A 85 4.46 -3.28 -10.28
N HIS A 86 4.52 -3.14 -8.95
CA HIS A 86 3.36 -2.70 -8.18
C HIS A 86 3.02 -1.22 -8.44
N SER A 87 4.02 -0.36 -8.54
CA SER A 87 3.82 1.04 -8.90
C SER A 87 3.15 1.17 -10.27
N PHE A 88 3.60 0.37 -11.25
CA PHE A 88 2.99 0.28 -12.57
C PHE A 88 1.55 -0.22 -12.51
N TYR A 89 1.28 -1.26 -11.72
CA TYR A 89 -0.06 -1.79 -11.51
C TYR A 89 -0.99 -0.74 -10.86
N CYS A 90 -0.55 -0.08 -9.80
CA CYS A 90 -1.30 1.00 -9.15
C CYS A 90 -1.55 2.18 -10.10
N PHE A 91 -0.64 2.43 -11.05
CA PHE A 91 -0.84 3.45 -12.07
C PHE A 91 -1.99 3.09 -13.01
N ASN A 92 -1.99 1.87 -13.54
CA ASN A 92 -3.01 1.40 -14.48
C ASN A 92 -4.39 1.21 -13.84
N GLN A 93 -4.44 0.86 -12.55
CA GLN A 93 -5.69 0.59 -11.82
C GLN A 93 -6.14 1.79 -10.95
N TYR A 94 -5.58 2.98 -11.18
CA TYR A 94 -5.85 4.16 -10.36
C TYR A 94 -7.35 4.46 -10.18
N ASP A 95 -8.11 4.55 -11.27
CA ASP A 95 -9.53 4.87 -11.24
C ASP A 95 -10.37 3.78 -10.57
N ARG A 96 -9.89 2.54 -10.64
CA ARG A 96 -10.52 1.39 -9.99
C ARG A 96 -10.37 1.48 -8.47
N TYR A 97 -9.15 1.72 -7.97
CA TYR A 97 -8.90 1.92 -6.55
C TYR A 97 -9.63 3.15 -6.00
N GLN A 98 -9.63 4.25 -6.75
CA GLN A 98 -10.34 5.46 -6.35
C GLN A 98 -11.82 5.19 -6.13
N ARG A 99 -12.49 4.54 -7.07
CA ARG A 99 -13.92 4.18 -6.96
C ARG A 99 -14.20 3.27 -5.76
N LEU A 100 -13.38 2.24 -5.52
CA LEU A 100 -13.55 1.33 -4.39
C LEU A 100 -13.44 2.05 -3.04
N ILE A 101 -12.45 2.93 -2.90
CA ILE A 101 -12.23 3.69 -1.68
C ILE A 101 -13.33 4.73 -1.46
N GLU A 102 -13.79 5.40 -2.50
CA GLU A 102 -14.88 6.37 -2.40
C GLU A 102 -16.19 5.68 -2.03
N GLU A 103 -16.50 4.53 -2.62
CA GLU A 103 -17.67 3.74 -2.24
C GLU A 103 -17.60 3.29 -0.78
N MET A 104 -16.44 2.82 -0.32
CA MET A 104 -16.22 2.46 1.08
C MET A 104 -16.44 3.67 2.01
N LYS A 105 -15.87 4.84 1.69
CA LYS A 105 -16.03 6.08 2.48
C LYS A 105 -17.48 6.55 2.53
N SER A 106 -18.20 6.52 1.40
CA SER A 106 -19.62 6.92 1.33
C SER A 106 -20.48 5.99 2.16
N CYS A 107 -20.34 4.68 2.00
CA CYS A 107 -21.08 3.70 2.78
C CYS A 107 -20.84 3.85 4.30
N CYS A 108 -19.58 4.04 4.72
CA CYS A 108 -19.27 4.24 6.14
C CYS A 108 -19.85 5.58 6.69
N LYS A 109 -20.02 6.59 5.84
CA LYS A 109 -20.62 7.86 6.22
C LYS A 109 -22.14 7.75 6.36
N GLU A 110 -22.81 7.05 5.45
CA GLU A 110 -24.26 6.91 5.34
C GLU A 110 -24.83 5.77 6.21
N ALA A 111 -23.94 4.95 6.80
CA ALA A 111 -24.29 3.79 7.59
C ALA A 111 -25.22 4.13 8.76
N ASN A 112 -26.27 3.32 8.93
CA ASN A 112 -27.17 3.38 10.09
C ASN A 112 -26.50 2.82 11.36
N SER A 113 -27.18 2.91 12.52
CA SER A 113 -26.61 2.46 13.81
C SER A 113 -26.20 1.00 13.81
N TYR A 114 -26.99 0.11 13.21
CA TYR A 114 -26.68 -1.32 13.11
C TYR A 114 -25.50 -1.57 12.19
N GLU A 115 -25.48 -0.97 11.00
CA GLU A 115 -24.39 -1.11 10.02
C GLU A 115 -23.06 -0.60 10.62
N ARG A 116 -23.09 0.52 11.37
CA ARG A 116 -21.91 1.04 12.08
C ARG A 116 -21.37 0.05 13.10
N GLN A 117 -22.25 -0.61 13.85
CA GLN A 117 -21.84 -1.66 14.81
C GLN A 117 -21.17 -2.84 14.12
N VAL A 118 -21.70 -3.28 12.96
CA VAL A 118 -21.08 -4.33 12.16
C VAL A 118 -19.71 -3.90 11.68
N PHE A 119 -19.57 -2.73 11.04
CA PHE A 119 -18.29 -2.21 10.58
C PHE A 119 -17.29 -2.05 11.75
N GLN A 120 -17.74 -1.54 12.90
CA GLN A 120 -16.92 -1.39 14.10
C GLN A 120 -16.36 -2.74 14.57
N ARG A 121 -17.20 -3.78 14.63
CA ARG A 121 -16.78 -5.14 15.03
C ARG A 121 -15.68 -5.70 14.13
N TYR A 122 -15.79 -5.50 12.79
CA TYR A 122 -14.76 -5.93 11.87
C TYR A 122 -13.46 -5.14 12.06
N VAL A 123 -13.54 -3.83 12.24
CA VAL A 123 -12.36 -2.99 12.49
C VAL A 123 -11.69 -3.37 13.81
N ASP A 124 -12.44 -3.47 14.91
CA ASP A 124 -11.88 -3.79 16.23
C ASP A 124 -11.19 -5.17 16.27
N LYS A 125 -11.70 -6.13 15.50
CA LYS A 125 -11.12 -7.47 15.43
C LYS A 125 -9.74 -7.47 14.75
N TYR A 126 -9.51 -6.61 13.77
CA TYR A 126 -8.31 -6.66 12.92
C TYR A 126 -7.40 -5.44 13.04
N ALA A 127 -7.84 -4.34 13.66
CA ALA A 127 -7.08 -3.08 13.74
C ALA A 127 -5.69 -3.25 14.34
N ILE A 128 -5.55 -4.08 15.40
CA ILE A 128 -4.26 -4.31 16.05
C ILE A 128 -3.28 -5.02 15.11
N TYR A 129 -3.75 -5.99 14.33
CA TYR A 129 -2.91 -6.73 13.39
C TYR A 129 -2.43 -5.82 12.25
N TYR A 130 -3.29 -4.94 11.75
CA TYR A 130 -2.92 -3.98 10.71
C TYR A 130 -1.94 -2.93 11.21
N ALA A 131 -2.14 -2.42 12.42
CA ALA A 131 -1.23 -1.46 13.03
C ALA A 131 0.14 -2.10 13.31
N ALA A 132 0.17 -3.31 13.85
CA ALA A 132 1.40 -4.06 14.11
C ALA A 132 2.15 -4.39 12.80
N SER A 133 1.44 -4.86 11.76
CA SER A 133 2.04 -5.16 10.46
C SER A 133 2.63 -3.90 9.81
N ALA A 134 1.91 -2.78 9.84
CA ALA A 134 2.40 -1.51 9.29
C ALA A 134 3.66 -1.04 10.05
N ALA A 135 3.62 -1.07 11.39
CA ALA A 135 4.77 -0.71 12.21
C ALA A 135 5.98 -1.61 11.90
N TRP A 136 5.77 -2.91 11.76
CA TRP A 136 6.81 -3.87 11.40
C TRP A 136 7.43 -3.56 10.04
N PHE A 137 6.62 -3.34 9.00
CA PHE A 137 7.13 -3.04 7.66
C PHE A 137 7.95 -1.75 7.63
N TYR A 138 7.49 -0.68 8.29
CA TYR A 138 8.23 0.57 8.36
C TYR A 138 9.48 0.45 9.23
N TRP A 139 9.44 -0.34 10.30
CA TRP A 139 10.62 -0.65 11.10
C TRP A 139 11.69 -1.36 10.25
N CYS A 140 11.30 -2.39 9.49
CA CYS A 140 12.22 -3.07 8.58
C CYS A 140 12.82 -2.13 7.54
N GLY A 141 12.03 -1.19 6.98
CA GLY A 141 12.53 -0.20 6.04
C GLY A 141 13.48 0.83 6.65
N ALA A 142 13.28 1.18 7.92
CA ALA A 142 14.10 2.14 8.64
C ALA A 142 15.40 1.53 9.19
N ILE A 143 15.40 0.25 9.59
CA ILE A 143 16.57 -0.41 10.19
C ILE A 143 17.70 -0.56 9.17
N VAL A 144 17.38 -0.69 7.88
CA VAL A 144 18.39 -0.83 6.82
C VAL A 144 19.29 0.41 6.72
N PRO A 145 18.78 1.64 6.50
CA PRO A 145 19.64 2.83 6.49
C PRO A 145 20.24 3.15 7.86
N ILE A 146 19.57 2.81 8.96
CA ILE A 146 20.13 3.00 10.31
C ILE A 146 21.32 2.05 10.54
N GLY A 147 21.24 0.82 10.03
CA GLY A 147 22.28 -0.20 10.16
C GLY A 147 23.63 0.23 9.58
N THR A 148 23.64 1.04 8.53
CA THR A 148 24.89 1.55 7.92
C THR A 148 25.72 2.42 8.85
N PHE A 149 25.14 3.02 9.88
CA PHE A 149 25.89 3.76 10.90
C PHE A 149 26.66 2.85 11.88
N PHE A 150 26.32 1.57 11.93
CA PHE A 150 26.89 0.58 12.84
C PHE A 150 27.66 -0.52 12.11
N LEU A 151 27.47 -0.65 10.81
CA LEU A 151 28.13 -1.64 9.96
C LEU A 151 29.19 -0.97 9.09
N PRO A 152 30.19 -1.72 8.62
CA PRO A 152 31.26 -1.18 7.78
C PRO A 152 30.78 -0.82 6.35
N ASP A 153 29.56 -1.21 5.99
CA ASP A 153 29.01 -0.95 4.65
C ASP A 153 28.62 0.52 4.50
N PRO A 154 29.12 1.23 3.47
CA PRO A 154 28.89 2.67 3.29
C PRO A 154 27.45 3.00 2.85
N PHE A 155 26.70 2.01 2.32
CA PHE A 155 25.37 2.19 1.74
C PHE A 155 24.35 1.20 2.28
N PRO A 156 23.04 1.55 2.28
CA PRO A 156 21.96 0.66 2.69
C PRO A 156 21.81 -0.61 1.85
N THR A 157 22.32 -0.62 0.63
CA THR A 157 22.24 -1.77 -0.28
C THR A 157 23.61 -2.08 -0.90
N ASN A 158 23.82 -3.35 -1.26
CA ASN A 158 25.02 -3.80 -1.98
C ASN A 158 24.89 -3.54 -3.50
N ALA A 159 24.51 -2.32 -3.88
CA ALA A 159 24.43 -1.92 -5.28
C ALA A 159 25.83 -1.48 -5.75
N GLU A 160 26.24 -1.95 -6.95
CA GLU A 160 27.51 -1.59 -7.58
C GLU A 160 27.27 -0.50 -8.61
N TYR A 161 28.14 0.51 -8.60
CA TYR A 161 28.05 1.64 -9.52
C TYR A 161 29.25 1.64 -10.48
N PRO A 162 29.07 1.94 -11.78
CA PRO A 162 30.19 2.00 -12.76
C PRO A 162 31.04 3.27 -12.65
N PHE A 163 30.86 4.05 -11.57
CA PHE A 163 31.56 5.29 -11.29
C PHE A 163 31.95 5.39 -9.81
N PRO A 164 32.95 6.21 -9.44
CA PRO A 164 33.35 6.38 -8.05
C PRO A 164 32.25 7.03 -7.22
N VAL A 165 31.92 6.41 -6.07
CA VAL A 165 30.82 6.81 -5.20
C VAL A 165 31.28 7.36 -3.85
N ASP A 166 32.60 7.41 -3.62
CA ASP A 166 33.19 7.79 -2.31
C ASP A 166 33.24 9.29 -2.08
N SER A 167 33.04 10.08 -3.14
CA SER A 167 33.11 11.55 -3.08
C SER A 167 31.75 12.15 -2.67
N GLU A 168 31.79 13.14 -1.79
CA GLU A 168 30.65 14.02 -1.55
C GLU A 168 30.49 15.01 -2.72
N PRO A 169 29.26 15.32 -3.17
CA PRO A 169 27.94 14.95 -2.60
C PRO A 169 27.34 13.63 -3.11
N VAL A 170 28.03 12.91 -4.01
CA VAL A 170 27.51 11.69 -4.68
C VAL A 170 27.12 10.63 -3.64
N ARG A 171 27.97 10.40 -2.64
CA ARG A 171 27.73 9.45 -1.55
C ARG A 171 26.43 9.75 -0.82
N SER A 172 26.21 11.00 -0.42
CA SER A 172 24.99 11.42 0.29
C SER A 172 23.74 11.27 -0.57
N ILE A 173 23.82 11.58 -1.87
CA ILE A 173 22.71 11.43 -2.81
C ILE A 173 22.31 9.96 -2.95
N ILE A 174 23.29 9.07 -3.14
CA ILE A 174 23.06 7.63 -3.28
C ILE A 174 22.49 7.06 -1.99
N PHE A 175 23.02 7.44 -0.82
CA PHE A 175 22.50 7.01 0.47
C PHE A 175 21.03 7.40 0.63
N LEU A 176 20.69 8.66 0.32
CA LEU A 176 19.32 9.16 0.43
C LEU A 176 18.39 8.47 -0.58
N GLN A 177 18.85 8.25 -1.80
CA GLN A 177 18.12 7.54 -2.85
C GLN A 177 17.78 6.10 -2.42
N GLN A 178 18.77 5.34 -1.96
CA GLN A 178 18.57 3.95 -1.50
C GLN A 178 17.66 3.87 -0.28
N SER A 179 17.83 4.78 0.69
CA SER A 179 16.97 4.89 1.87
C SER A 179 15.51 5.16 1.48
N LEU A 180 15.28 6.06 0.52
CA LEU A 180 13.95 6.36 0.02
C LEU A 180 13.31 5.15 -0.66
N VAL A 181 14.06 4.36 -1.45
CA VAL A 181 13.54 3.13 -2.05
C VAL A 181 13.21 2.09 -0.98
N GLY A 182 14.00 1.96 0.08
CA GLY A 182 13.69 1.11 1.23
C GLY A 182 12.36 1.48 1.89
N MET A 183 12.11 2.76 2.09
CA MET A 183 10.82 3.27 2.60
C MET A 183 9.67 3.05 1.61
N GLN A 184 9.92 3.13 0.30
CA GLN A 184 8.92 2.78 -0.71
C GLN A 184 8.55 1.29 -0.66
N CYS A 185 9.53 0.38 -0.48
CA CYS A 185 9.27 -1.05 -0.29
C CYS A 185 8.33 -1.28 0.90
N SER A 186 8.59 -0.64 2.04
CA SER A 186 7.76 -0.75 3.24
C SER A 186 6.33 -0.26 3.02
N SER A 187 6.18 0.91 2.41
CA SER A 187 4.87 1.48 2.08
C SER A 187 4.10 0.60 1.10
N LEU A 188 4.80 -0.06 0.17
CA LEU A 188 4.21 -0.97 -0.78
C LEU A 188 3.64 -2.21 -0.10
N LEU A 189 4.34 -2.80 0.85
CA LEU A 189 3.84 -3.92 1.65
C LEU A 189 2.56 -3.52 2.40
N CYS A 190 2.43 -2.26 2.81
CA CYS A 190 1.20 -1.74 3.42
C CYS A 190 -0.01 -1.70 2.45
N THR A 191 0.18 -1.87 1.13
CA THR A 191 -0.95 -2.00 0.19
C THR A 191 -1.76 -3.27 0.45
N ASN A 192 -1.13 -4.32 0.98
CA ASN A 192 -1.83 -5.52 1.42
C ASN A 192 -2.83 -5.21 2.54
N ILE A 193 -2.51 -4.22 3.41
CA ILE A 193 -3.42 -3.74 4.46
C ILE A 193 -4.64 -3.06 3.83
N LEU A 194 -4.45 -2.26 2.78
CA LEU A 194 -5.56 -1.67 2.03
C LEU A 194 -6.45 -2.75 1.40
N CYS A 195 -5.86 -3.72 0.72
CA CYS A 195 -6.62 -4.83 0.12
C CYS A 195 -7.43 -5.59 1.19
N ALA A 196 -6.81 -5.88 2.32
CA ALA A 196 -7.48 -6.55 3.44
C ALA A 196 -8.62 -5.67 4.01
N LEU A 197 -8.42 -4.36 4.16
CA LEU A 197 -9.47 -3.43 4.62
C LEU A 197 -10.67 -3.42 3.64
N LEU A 198 -10.44 -3.39 2.34
CA LEU A 198 -11.48 -3.43 1.31
C LEU A 198 -12.24 -4.77 1.33
N LEU A 199 -11.53 -5.89 1.52
CA LEU A 199 -12.14 -7.22 1.66
C LEU A 199 -13.00 -7.33 2.92
N LEU A 200 -12.51 -6.83 4.06
CA LEU A 200 -13.28 -6.81 5.30
C LEU A 200 -14.52 -5.93 5.19
N PHE A 201 -14.41 -4.80 4.51
CA PHE A 201 -15.55 -3.95 4.22
C PHE A 201 -16.59 -4.68 3.36
N ALA A 202 -16.16 -5.39 2.32
CA ALA A 202 -17.05 -6.22 1.50
C ALA A 202 -17.73 -7.33 2.33
N ALA A 203 -16.96 -8.03 3.18
CA ALA A 203 -17.49 -9.07 4.08
C ALA A 203 -18.56 -8.53 5.05
N ALA A 204 -18.29 -7.37 5.67
CA ALA A 204 -19.25 -6.71 6.55
C ALA A 204 -20.56 -6.34 5.82
N ARG A 205 -20.46 -5.84 4.57
CA ARG A 205 -21.65 -5.54 3.73
C ARG A 205 -22.44 -6.80 3.36
N PHE A 206 -21.77 -7.92 3.11
CA PHE A 206 -22.47 -9.21 2.88
C PHE A 206 -23.20 -9.69 4.15
N GLU A 207 -22.58 -9.52 5.32
CA GLU A 207 -23.25 -9.85 6.60
C GLU A 207 -24.51 -9.00 6.81
N ILE A 208 -24.41 -7.69 6.58
CA ILE A 208 -25.55 -6.76 6.66
C ILE A 208 -26.67 -7.20 5.71
N LEU A 209 -26.32 -7.49 4.45
CA LEU A 209 -27.27 -7.93 3.44
C LEU A 209 -27.96 -9.26 3.84
N MET A 210 -27.21 -10.19 4.40
CA MET A 210 -27.77 -11.47 4.89
C MET A 210 -28.85 -11.25 5.96
N VAL A 211 -28.63 -10.33 6.89
CA VAL A 211 -29.60 -9.98 7.91
C VAL A 211 -30.83 -9.29 7.30
N GLU A 212 -30.62 -8.34 6.37
CA GLU A 212 -31.71 -7.67 5.66
C GLU A 212 -32.59 -8.68 4.89
N ILE A 213 -32.02 -9.69 4.24
CA ILE A 213 -32.76 -10.73 3.52
C ILE A 213 -33.59 -11.55 4.51
N ARG A 214 -33.00 -11.97 5.64
CA ARG A 214 -33.71 -12.77 6.68
C ARG A 214 -34.86 -12.01 7.33
N THR A 215 -34.77 -10.69 7.40
CA THR A 215 -35.80 -9.84 8.00
C THR A 215 -36.80 -9.25 7.00
N ALA A 216 -36.63 -9.54 5.72
CA ALA A 216 -37.51 -9.03 4.65
C ALA A 216 -38.91 -9.66 4.75
N LYS A 217 -39.92 -8.81 5.04
CA LYS A 217 -41.33 -9.23 5.18
C LYS A 217 -42.20 -8.97 3.94
N SER A 218 -41.63 -8.33 2.90
CA SER A 218 -42.38 -7.97 1.70
C SER A 218 -41.56 -8.21 0.44
N VAL A 219 -42.26 -8.50 -0.67
CA VAL A 219 -41.64 -8.66 -1.99
C VAL A 219 -40.84 -7.42 -2.40
N LYS A 220 -41.35 -6.22 -2.07
CA LYS A 220 -40.65 -4.95 -2.33
C LYS A 220 -39.30 -4.86 -1.58
N SER A 221 -39.26 -5.31 -0.31
CA SER A 221 -38.03 -5.39 0.47
C SER A 221 -37.04 -6.40 -0.14
N LEU A 222 -37.54 -7.55 -0.57
CA LEU A 222 -36.68 -8.58 -1.20
C LEU A 222 -36.06 -8.08 -2.51
N ILE A 223 -36.83 -7.38 -3.36
CA ILE A 223 -36.33 -6.77 -4.59
C ILE A 223 -35.20 -5.75 -4.27
N LYS A 224 -35.35 -4.97 -3.18
CA LYS A 224 -34.29 -4.05 -2.73
C LYS A 224 -33.01 -4.79 -2.32
N CYS A 225 -33.14 -5.89 -1.60
CA CYS A 225 -31.99 -6.74 -1.21
C CYS A 225 -31.29 -7.34 -2.44
N VAL A 226 -32.05 -7.81 -3.42
CA VAL A 226 -31.49 -8.33 -4.68
C VAL A 226 -30.69 -7.25 -5.43
N LYS A 227 -31.19 -6.02 -5.51
CA LYS A 227 -30.43 -4.91 -6.11
C LYS A 227 -29.14 -4.62 -5.33
N LYS A 228 -29.18 -4.60 -3.99
CA LYS A 228 -27.99 -4.46 -3.15
C LYS A 228 -26.99 -5.59 -3.41
N TYR A 229 -27.46 -6.83 -3.55
CA TYR A 229 -26.60 -7.97 -3.87
C TYR A 229 -25.85 -7.80 -5.18
N TYR A 230 -26.50 -7.38 -6.25
CA TYR A 230 -25.83 -7.13 -7.53
C TYR A 230 -24.79 -6.03 -7.43
N THR A 231 -25.06 -4.94 -6.69
CA THR A 231 -24.08 -3.86 -6.45
C THR A 231 -22.88 -4.40 -5.67
N LEU A 232 -23.11 -5.18 -4.63
CA LEU A 232 -22.04 -5.73 -3.80
C LEU A 232 -21.22 -6.80 -4.53
N ARG A 233 -21.88 -7.64 -5.35
CA ARG A 233 -21.22 -8.58 -6.24
C ARG A 233 -20.30 -7.87 -7.22
N ARG A 234 -20.76 -6.76 -7.84
CA ARG A 234 -19.95 -5.93 -8.71
C ARG A 234 -18.73 -5.38 -7.97
N TYR A 235 -18.92 -4.85 -6.76
CA TYR A 235 -17.81 -4.38 -5.90
C TYR A 235 -16.78 -5.49 -5.64
N ALA A 236 -17.23 -6.68 -5.24
CA ALA A 236 -16.37 -7.83 -4.99
C ALA A 236 -15.64 -8.32 -6.27
N THR A 237 -16.30 -8.27 -7.44
CA THR A 237 -15.65 -8.58 -8.72
C THR A 237 -14.58 -7.56 -9.10
N ILE A 238 -14.78 -6.29 -8.74
CA ILE A 238 -13.76 -5.26 -8.93
C ILE A 238 -12.55 -5.47 -8.00
N LEU A 239 -12.70 -6.06 -6.84
CA LEU A 239 -11.60 -6.41 -5.93
C LEU A 239 -10.73 -7.58 -6.44
N ARG A 240 -11.28 -8.46 -7.25
CA ARG A 240 -10.58 -9.58 -7.89
C ARG A 240 -9.75 -9.11 -9.09
#